data_bf422ab64ca1f21de0f4d33c00f7aa51
#
_entry.id   bf422ab64ca1f21de0f4d33c00f7aa51
#
_cell.length_a   1.000
_cell.length_b   1.000
_cell.length_c   1.000
_cell.angle_alpha   90.00
_cell.angle_beta   90.00
_cell.angle_gamma   90.00
#
_symmetry.space_group_name_H-M   'P 1'
#
loop_
_entity.id
_entity.type
_entity.pdbx_description
1 polymer ?
#
loop_
_entity_poly.entity_id
_entity_poly.type
_entity_poly.pdbx_seq_one_letter_code
_entity_poly.pdbx_strand_id
1 'polypeptide(L)'
;TPDILHAFLQHGGRAAFELRAVLAATLSPTWGIYSGYELCENTPLREGSEEYLDSEKYQLRPRDWDTADTIAPLITKLNTIRRRHPALQRLRNLRFHHADNDAVLVFSKRAGQDTVLVVVNLDPHHTQEATVSLDMPQLGRDRDESLSVHDELTGETYAWGTHNYVRLEPGRAPAHVFHVQAAPASPQIGGSPAS
;
A
#
# COMPACT_ATOMS: atom_id res chain seq x y z
N THR A 1 -11.87 -14.31 8.74
CA THR A 1 -10.93 -15.38 9.08
C THR A 1 -9.90 -15.54 7.95
N PRO A 2 -8.66 -15.95 8.24
CA PRO A 2 -7.61 -16.03 7.21
C PRO A 2 -7.83 -17.17 6.20
N ASP A 3 -8.65 -18.15 6.52
CA ASP A 3 -8.96 -19.33 5.70
C ASP A 3 -10.20 -19.14 4.79
N ILE A 4 -10.66 -17.91 4.60
CA ILE A 4 -11.76 -17.59 3.68
C ILE A 4 -11.20 -17.07 2.38
N LEU A 5 -11.47 -17.77 1.28
CA LEU A 5 -11.15 -17.36 -0.07
C LEU A 5 -12.30 -16.55 -0.66
N HIS A 6 -12.30 -15.26 -0.37
CA HIS A 6 -13.31 -14.33 -0.87
C HIS A 6 -13.32 -14.23 -2.40
N ALA A 7 -14.48 -14.02 -3.01
CA ALA A 7 -14.66 -13.91 -4.46
C ALA A 7 -13.68 -12.93 -5.14
N PHE A 8 -13.33 -11.84 -4.46
CA PHE A 8 -12.34 -10.88 -4.93
C PHE A 8 -10.96 -11.53 -5.22
N LEU A 9 -10.49 -12.44 -4.37
CA LEU A 9 -9.24 -13.17 -4.61
C LEU A 9 -9.41 -14.32 -5.60
N GLN A 10 -10.61 -14.95 -5.66
CA GLN A 10 -10.88 -16.01 -6.64
C GLN A 10 -10.75 -15.51 -8.08
N HIS A 11 -11.19 -14.26 -8.35
CA HIS A 11 -11.33 -13.72 -9.70
C HIS A 11 -10.39 -12.56 -10.04
N GLY A 12 -9.76 -11.94 -9.05
CA GLY A 12 -8.95 -10.73 -9.25
C GLY A 12 -7.49 -11.00 -9.66
N GLY A 13 -7.09 -12.26 -9.77
CA GLY A 13 -5.72 -12.63 -10.12
C GLY A 13 -4.67 -12.11 -9.14
N ARG A 14 -3.41 -12.14 -9.56
CA ARG A 14 -2.25 -11.70 -8.76
C ARG A 14 -2.42 -10.28 -8.20
N ALA A 15 -2.96 -9.34 -8.99
CA ALA A 15 -3.14 -7.95 -8.57
C ALA A 15 -4.06 -7.83 -7.35
N ALA A 16 -5.11 -8.68 -7.24
CA ALA A 16 -5.98 -8.71 -6.08
C ALA A 16 -5.23 -9.12 -4.80
N PHE A 17 -4.33 -10.10 -4.90
CA PHE A 17 -3.48 -10.50 -3.77
C PHE A 17 -2.51 -9.38 -3.38
N GLU A 18 -1.85 -8.75 -4.34
CA GLU A 18 -0.90 -7.67 -4.08
C GLU A 18 -1.58 -6.48 -3.38
N LEU A 19 -2.71 -5.98 -3.90
CA LEU A 19 -3.41 -4.84 -3.29
C LEU A 19 -3.99 -5.18 -1.91
N ARG A 20 -4.50 -6.41 -1.70
CA ARG A 20 -4.99 -6.84 -0.39
C ARG A 20 -3.84 -7.00 0.61
N ALA A 21 -2.67 -7.46 0.19
CA ALA A 21 -1.48 -7.51 1.04
C ALA A 21 -1.05 -6.10 1.48
N VAL A 22 -1.03 -5.13 0.55
CA VAL A 22 -0.72 -3.73 0.88
C VAL A 22 -1.73 -3.17 1.88
N LEU A 23 -3.04 -3.34 1.65
CA LEU A 23 -4.08 -2.88 2.56
C LEU A 23 -3.96 -3.51 3.95
N ALA A 24 -3.84 -4.83 4.04
CA ALA A 24 -3.73 -5.53 5.31
C ALA A 24 -2.47 -5.12 6.08
N ALA A 25 -1.34 -4.99 5.38
CA ALA A 25 -0.07 -4.62 5.98
C ALA A 25 -0.02 -3.16 6.47
N THR A 26 -0.80 -2.25 5.89
CA THR A 26 -0.69 -0.81 6.18
C THR A 26 -1.86 -0.25 7.00
N LEU A 27 -3.06 -0.80 6.89
CA LEU A 27 -4.22 -0.37 7.68
C LEU A 27 -4.15 -0.83 9.14
N SER A 28 -3.69 -2.06 9.39
CA SER A 28 -3.67 -2.67 10.72
C SER A 28 -2.26 -2.69 11.34
N PRO A 29 -2.13 -2.51 12.67
CA PRO A 29 -0.87 -2.70 13.38
C PRO A 29 -0.39 -4.15 13.40
N THR A 30 -1.30 -5.10 13.21
CA THR A 30 -1.00 -6.52 13.11
C THR A 30 -1.61 -7.08 11.83
N TRP A 31 -0.90 -7.97 11.17
CA TRP A 31 -1.41 -8.70 10.02
C TRP A 31 -0.82 -10.11 10.00
N GLY A 32 -1.50 -11.00 9.33
CA GLY A 32 -1.07 -12.38 9.12
C GLY A 32 -1.44 -12.83 7.72
N ILE A 33 -0.82 -13.89 7.27
CA ILE A 33 -1.01 -14.48 5.95
C ILE A 33 -1.43 -15.93 6.15
N TYR A 34 -2.48 -16.34 5.46
CA TYR A 34 -2.82 -17.74 5.35
C TYR A 34 -1.85 -18.43 4.39
N SER A 35 -1.39 -19.61 4.76
CA SER A 35 -0.41 -20.39 3.98
C SER A 35 -0.92 -20.63 2.55
N GLY A 36 -0.11 -20.28 1.54
CA GLY A 36 -0.49 -20.32 0.13
C GLY A 36 -0.94 -18.98 -0.46
N TYR A 37 -1.19 -17.97 0.40
CA TYR A 37 -1.48 -16.62 -0.08
C TYR A 37 -0.32 -16.04 -0.90
N GLU A 38 0.91 -16.28 -0.49
CA GLU A 38 2.12 -15.86 -1.18
C GLU A 38 2.28 -16.49 -2.57
N LEU A 39 1.60 -17.60 -2.82
CA LEU A 39 1.53 -18.28 -4.11
C LEU A 39 0.28 -17.90 -4.91
N CYS A 40 -0.48 -16.92 -4.45
CA CYS A 40 -1.75 -16.48 -5.05
C CYS A 40 -2.75 -17.64 -5.25
N GLU A 41 -2.81 -18.58 -4.30
CA GLU A 41 -3.77 -19.70 -4.36
C GLU A 41 -5.20 -19.15 -4.36
N ASN A 42 -5.93 -19.35 -5.45
CA ASN A 42 -7.24 -18.76 -5.70
C ASN A 42 -8.33 -19.77 -6.09
N THR A 43 -8.06 -21.06 -5.94
CA THR A 43 -9.01 -22.11 -6.34
C THR A 43 -9.91 -22.45 -5.16
N PRO A 44 -11.25 -22.24 -5.27
CA PRO A 44 -12.20 -22.65 -4.25
C PRO A 44 -12.44 -24.16 -4.31
N LEU A 45 -12.93 -24.71 -3.18
CA LEU A 45 -13.29 -26.13 -3.07
C LEU A 45 -14.34 -26.55 -4.12
N ARG A 46 -15.27 -25.65 -4.44
CA ARG A 46 -16.31 -25.78 -5.47
C ARG A 46 -16.84 -24.39 -5.84
N GLU A 47 -17.52 -24.29 -6.96
CA GLU A 47 -18.16 -23.04 -7.37
C GLU A 47 -19.06 -22.48 -6.28
N GLY A 48 -18.94 -21.18 -6.00
CA GLY A 48 -19.70 -20.48 -4.95
C GLY A 48 -19.22 -20.76 -3.51
N SER A 49 -18.15 -21.56 -3.31
CA SER A 49 -17.54 -21.75 -2.01
C SER A 49 -16.48 -20.68 -1.75
N GLU A 50 -16.36 -20.27 -0.50
CA GLU A 50 -15.23 -19.46 0.00
C GLU A 50 -14.17 -20.29 0.75
N GLU A 51 -14.27 -21.62 0.67
CA GLU A 51 -13.23 -22.51 1.18
C GLU A 51 -12.18 -22.81 0.11
N TYR A 52 -10.91 -22.82 0.50
CA TYR A 52 -9.83 -23.21 -0.40
C TYR A 52 -9.91 -24.70 -0.77
N LEU A 53 -9.61 -25.01 -2.04
CA LEU A 53 -9.35 -26.39 -2.44
C LEU A 53 -8.15 -26.93 -1.66
N ASP A 54 -8.28 -28.15 -1.13
CA ASP A 54 -7.25 -28.82 -0.34
C ASP A 54 -6.76 -27.96 0.83
N SER A 55 -7.71 -27.38 1.56
CA SER A 55 -7.44 -26.55 2.73
C SER A 55 -6.59 -27.30 3.77
N GLU A 56 -5.48 -26.70 4.24
CA GLU A 56 -4.63 -27.27 5.30
C GLU A 56 -5.36 -27.52 6.62
N LYS A 57 -6.56 -27.02 6.77
CA LYS A 57 -7.43 -27.31 7.90
C LYS A 57 -7.73 -28.80 8.06
N TYR A 58 -7.76 -29.53 6.94
CA TYR A 58 -8.13 -30.96 6.92
C TYR A 58 -7.12 -31.85 6.18
N GLN A 59 -6.19 -31.26 5.45
CA GLN A 59 -5.28 -31.98 4.57
C GLN A 59 -3.87 -31.40 4.66
N LEU A 60 -2.87 -32.27 4.56
CA LEU A 60 -1.50 -31.83 4.32
C LEU A 60 -1.37 -31.43 2.85
N ARG A 61 -0.93 -30.19 2.61
CA ARG A 61 -0.74 -29.66 1.26
C ARG A 61 0.74 -29.34 1.02
N PRO A 62 1.46 -30.16 0.26
CA PRO A 62 2.80 -29.80 -0.20
C PRO A 62 2.71 -28.64 -1.20
N ARG A 63 3.61 -27.65 -1.07
CA ARG A 63 3.72 -26.50 -1.96
C ARG A 63 5.15 -26.36 -2.45
N ASP A 64 5.28 -25.92 -3.70
CA ASP A 64 6.56 -25.47 -4.24
C ASP A 64 6.78 -24.00 -3.86
N TRP A 65 7.61 -23.78 -2.84
CA TRP A 65 7.95 -22.46 -2.35
C TRP A 65 9.03 -21.75 -3.19
N ASP A 66 9.70 -22.47 -4.06
CA ASP A 66 10.78 -21.96 -4.92
C ASP A 66 10.27 -21.47 -6.28
N THR A 67 8.95 -21.47 -6.48
CA THR A 67 8.34 -20.97 -7.71
C THR A 67 8.64 -19.47 -7.94
N ALA A 68 8.89 -19.12 -9.20
CA ALA A 68 9.09 -17.73 -9.59
C ALA A 68 7.80 -16.90 -9.55
N ASP A 69 6.63 -17.55 -9.68
CA ASP A 69 5.33 -16.88 -9.64
C ASP A 69 4.79 -16.77 -8.20
N THR A 70 5.40 -15.88 -7.43
CA THR A 70 5.06 -15.66 -6.03
C THR A 70 5.06 -14.16 -5.69
N ILE A 71 4.21 -13.75 -4.74
CA ILE A 71 4.26 -12.40 -4.13
C ILE A 71 5.08 -12.35 -2.84
N ALA A 72 5.80 -13.40 -2.49
CA ALA A 72 6.68 -13.43 -1.31
C ALA A 72 7.69 -12.26 -1.28
N PRO A 73 8.28 -11.78 -2.40
CA PRO A 73 9.12 -10.59 -2.41
C PRO A 73 8.37 -9.32 -1.96
N LEU A 74 7.12 -9.13 -2.40
CA LEU A 74 6.28 -8.00 -1.95
C LEU A 74 5.99 -8.10 -0.45
N ILE A 75 5.64 -9.29 0.04
CA ILE A 75 5.37 -9.55 1.47
C ILE A 75 6.61 -9.23 2.31
N THR A 76 7.79 -9.64 1.85
CA THR A 76 9.08 -9.34 2.50
C THR A 76 9.32 -7.84 2.55
N LYS A 77 9.06 -7.13 1.45
CA LYS A 77 9.18 -5.67 1.37
C LYS A 77 8.20 -4.99 2.34
N LEU A 78 6.93 -5.38 2.34
CA LEU A 78 5.90 -4.86 3.26
C LEU A 78 6.29 -5.07 4.73
N ASN A 79 6.80 -6.24 5.09
CA ASN A 79 7.30 -6.52 6.44
C ASN A 79 8.50 -5.63 6.81
N THR A 80 9.38 -5.34 5.86
CA THR A 80 10.52 -4.43 6.06
C THR A 80 10.05 -2.99 6.27
N ILE A 81 9.12 -2.50 5.44
CA ILE A 81 8.48 -1.19 5.57
C ILE A 81 7.82 -1.06 6.95
N ARG A 82 7.02 -2.04 7.35
CA ARG A 82 6.34 -2.04 8.66
C ARG A 82 7.31 -1.97 9.85
N ARG A 83 8.44 -2.65 9.77
CA ARG A 83 9.48 -2.58 10.83
C ARG A 83 10.16 -1.24 10.89
N ARG A 84 10.35 -0.58 9.75
CA ARG A 84 11.00 0.73 9.63
C ARG A 84 10.09 1.87 10.10
N HIS A 85 8.77 1.76 9.89
CA HIS A 85 7.80 2.84 10.13
C HIS A 85 6.93 2.59 11.37
N PRO A 86 7.23 3.24 12.53
CA PRO A 86 6.38 3.17 13.72
C PRO A 86 4.94 3.62 13.48
N ALA A 87 4.69 4.49 12.49
CA ALA A 87 3.36 4.91 12.10
C ALA A 87 2.45 3.74 11.71
N LEU A 88 3.00 2.70 11.05
CA LEU A 88 2.26 1.51 10.64
C LEU A 88 1.95 0.54 11.80
N GLN A 89 2.60 0.73 12.95
CA GLN A 89 2.45 -0.12 14.14
C GLN A 89 1.39 0.41 15.12
N ARG A 90 0.63 1.44 14.72
CA ARG A 90 -0.41 2.08 15.52
C ARG A 90 -1.79 1.86 14.90
N LEU A 91 -2.83 1.70 15.74
CA LEU A 91 -4.21 1.50 15.27
C LEU A 91 -4.96 2.82 15.08
N ARG A 92 -4.82 3.76 16.03
CA ARG A 92 -5.69 4.94 16.14
C ARG A 92 -5.17 6.19 15.42
N ASN A 93 -4.19 6.05 14.57
CA ASN A 93 -3.54 7.15 13.83
C ASN A 93 -3.89 7.16 12.33
N LEU A 94 -4.91 6.43 11.92
CA LEU A 94 -5.39 6.36 10.55
C LEU A 94 -6.20 7.61 10.20
N ARG A 95 -5.92 8.22 9.03
CA ARG A 95 -6.67 9.32 8.44
C ARG A 95 -6.87 9.07 6.96
N PHE A 96 -8.11 9.20 6.49
CA PHE A 96 -8.42 9.11 5.06
C PHE A 96 -8.28 10.48 4.40
N HIS A 97 -7.87 10.47 3.13
CA HIS A 97 -7.79 11.63 2.26
C HIS A 97 -8.72 11.44 1.07
N HIS A 98 -9.02 12.53 0.36
CA HIS A 98 -9.91 12.50 -0.78
C HIS A 98 -9.16 12.10 -2.06
N ALA A 99 -9.81 11.28 -2.89
CA ALA A 99 -9.49 11.07 -4.29
C ALA A 99 -10.76 11.32 -5.13
N ASP A 100 -10.62 11.88 -6.32
CA ASP A 100 -11.73 12.12 -7.25
C ASP A 100 -12.17 10.87 -8.02
N ASN A 101 -11.69 9.70 -7.60
CA ASN A 101 -12.02 8.39 -8.15
C ASN A 101 -12.27 7.40 -7.01
N ASP A 102 -13.49 6.85 -6.93
CA ASP A 102 -13.91 5.91 -5.88
C ASP A 102 -13.15 4.56 -5.91
N ALA A 103 -12.50 4.23 -7.04
CA ALA A 103 -11.62 3.07 -7.14
C ALA A 103 -10.22 3.29 -6.57
N VAL A 104 -9.91 4.50 -6.05
CA VAL A 104 -8.62 4.82 -5.45
C VAL A 104 -8.81 5.17 -3.98
N LEU A 105 -8.20 4.38 -3.11
CA LEU A 105 -8.21 4.63 -1.66
C LEU A 105 -6.93 5.34 -1.24
N VAL A 106 -7.09 6.42 -0.47
CA VAL A 106 -5.97 7.20 0.05
C VAL A 106 -6.08 7.37 1.55
N PHE A 107 -5.02 7.04 2.27
CA PHE A 107 -4.95 7.24 3.70
C PHE A 107 -3.53 7.48 4.19
N SER A 108 -3.42 8.09 5.35
CA SER A 108 -2.15 8.28 6.04
C SER A 108 -2.19 7.76 7.46
N LYS A 109 -1.00 7.46 7.98
CA LYS A 109 -0.74 7.13 9.39
C LYS A 109 0.47 7.92 9.86
N ARG A 110 0.38 8.49 11.08
CA ARG A 110 1.44 9.31 11.65
C ARG A 110 1.77 8.87 13.08
N ALA A 111 3.06 8.80 13.39
CA ALA A 111 3.58 8.59 14.75
C ALA A 111 4.81 9.46 14.98
N GLY A 112 4.65 10.56 15.72
CA GLY A 112 5.73 11.54 15.90
C GLY A 112 6.09 12.21 14.57
N GLN A 113 7.35 12.05 14.16
CA GLN A 113 7.86 12.56 12.88
C GLN A 113 7.69 11.57 11.72
N ASP A 114 7.36 10.33 12.01
CA ASP A 114 7.13 9.31 10.98
C ASP A 114 5.72 9.44 10.42
N THR A 115 5.62 9.67 9.11
CA THR A 115 4.35 9.77 8.37
C THR A 115 4.42 8.90 7.14
N VAL A 116 3.48 7.95 7.05
CA VAL A 116 3.29 7.10 5.89
C VAL A 116 1.97 7.45 5.22
N LEU A 117 2.01 7.70 3.92
CA LEU A 117 0.85 7.94 3.06
C LEU A 117 0.72 6.77 2.08
N VAL A 118 -0.47 6.21 2.00
CA VAL A 118 -0.75 5.04 1.16
C VAL A 118 -1.82 5.37 0.15
N VAL A 119 -1.57 5.01 -1.11
CA VAL A 119 -2.51 5.15 -2.22
C VAL A 119 -2.67 3.78 -2.88
N VAL A 120 -3.90 3.29 -2.98
CA VAL A 120 -4.18 1.94 -3.47
C VAL A 120 -5.26 1.97 -4.53
N ASN A 121 -5.01 1.31 -5.66
CA ASN A 121 -6.03 0.96 -6.63
C ASN A 121 -6.87 -0.19 -6.09
N LEU A 122 -8.19 -0.01 -5.96
CA LEU A 122 -9.13 -1.03 -5.47
C LEU A 122 -9.64 -1.95 -6.58
N ASP A 123 -9.38 -1.60 -7.85
CA ASP A 123 -9.74 -2.40 -9.02
C ASP A 123 -8.55 -3.26 -9.48
N PRO A 124 -8.59 -4.59 -9.33
CA PRO A 124 -7.49 -5.46 -9.72
C PRO A 124 -7.36 -5.65 -11.23
N HIS A 125 -8.31 -5.15 -12.03
CA HIS A 125 -8.39 -5.42 -13.47
C HIS A 125 -8.00 -4.23 -14.34
N HIS A 126 -8.25 -2.99 -13.88
CA HIS A 126 -8.06 -1.81 -14.70
C HIS A 126 -7.11 -0.80 -14.04
N THR A 127 -6.36 -0.11 -14.89
CA THR A 127 -5.60 1.08 -14.48
C THR A 127 -6.55 2.14 -13.98
N GLN A 128 -6.26 2.70 -12.82
CA GLN A 128 -7.01 3.80 -12.22
C GLN A 128 -6.14 5.03 -12.10
N GLU A 129 -6.74 6.16 -12.43
CA GLU A 129 -6.12 7.48 -12.32
C GLU A 129 -6.96 8.35 -11.38
N ALA A 130 -6.32 9.17 -10.58
CA ALA A 130 -7.01 10.07 -9.67
C ALA A 130 -6.18 11.32 -9.35
N THR A 131 -6.89 12.38 -9.00
CA THR A 131 -6.32 13.52 -8.27
C THR A 131 -6.54 13.29 -6.77
N VAL A 132 -5.45 13.09 -6.06
CA VAL A 132 -5.43 12.95 -4.60
C VAL A 132 -5.37 14.32 -3.97
N SER A 133 -6.29 14.62 -3.04
CA SER A 133 -6.32 15.85 -2.26
C SER A 133 -5.95 15.55 -0.81
N LEU A 134 -4.80 16.08 -0.35
CA LEU A 134 -4.27 15.84 0.98
C LEU A 134 -4.78 16.88 1.98
N ASP A 135 -5.19 16.42 3.15
CA ASP A 135 -5.37 17.28 4.32
C ASP A 135 -4.02 17.50 4.99
N MET A 136 -3.30 18.54 4.54
CA MET A 136 -1.93 18.84 4.97
C MET A 136 -1.79 19.03 6.49
N PRO A 137 -2.71 19.73 7.19
CA PRO A 137 -2.71 19.80 8.65
C PRO A 137 -2.76 18.44 9.35
N GLN A 138 -3.51 17.47 8.83
CA GLN A 138 -3.54 16.10 9.40
C GLN A 138 -2.21 15.35 9.22
N LEU A 139 -1.45 15.69 8.17
CA LEU A 139 -0.08 15.23 8.00
C LEU A 139 0.92 15.97 8.91
N GLY A 140 0.48 17.01 9.62
CA GLY A 140 1.31 17.89 10.45
C GLY A 140 2.17 18.83 9.62
N ARG A 141 1.62 19.30 8.50
CA ARG A 141 2.27 20.15 7.52
C ARG A 141 1.45 21.43 7.27
N ASP A 142 2.10 22.48 6.81
CA ASP A 142 1.42 23.69 6.37
C ASP A 142 0.70 23.47 5.04
N ARG A 143 -0.39 24.20 4.79
CA ARG A 143 -1.24 23.99 3.61
C ARG A 143 -0.51 24.14 2.28
N ASP A 144 0.42 25.06 2.22
CA ASP A 144 1.17 25.41 1.00
C ASP A 144 2.57 24.74 0.98
N GLU A 145 2.83 23.84 1.95
CA GLU A 145 4.12 23.15 2.04
C GLU A 145 4.26 22.15 0.89
N SER A 146 5.44 22.13 0.27
CA SER A 146 5.82 21.06 -0.64
C SER A 146 6.42 19.89 0.14
N LEU A 147 5.99 18.67 -0.20
CA LEU A 147 6.42 17.44 0.42
C LEU A 147 7.37 16.69 -0.51
N SER A 148 8.37 16.05 0.05
CA SER A 148 9.09 14.97 -0.61
C SER A 148 8.46 13.65 -0.17
N VAL A 149 7.91 12.87 -1.11
CA VAL A 149 7.34 11.56 -0.84
C VAL A 149 8.19 10.49 -1.49
N HIS A 150 8.76 9.62 -0.67
CA HIS A 150 9.57 8.49 -1.11
C HIS A 150 8.72 7.22 -1.12
N ASP A 151 8.55 6.61 -2.30
CA ASP A 151 7.80 5.36 -2.43
C ASP A 151 8.64 4.17 -1.98
N GLU A 152 8.30 3.60 -0.85
CA GLU A 152 8.96 2.43 -0.26
C GLU A 152 8.80 1.15 -1.12
N LEU A 153 7.81 1.11 -2.03
CA LEU A 153 7.62 -0.02 -2.94
C LEU A 153 8.51 0.05 -4.18
N THR A 154 8.68 1.23 -4.78
CA THR A 154 9.45 1.41 -6.02
C THR A 154 10.84 1.97 -5.78
N GLY A 155 11.03 2.72 -4.70
CA GLY A 155 12.25 3.49 -4.41
C GLY A 155 12.28 4.86 -5.07
N GLU A 156 11.24 5.25 -5.79
CA GLU A 156 11.14 6.55 -6.45
C GLU A 156 10.74 7.66 -5.46
N THR A 157 11.08 8.90 -5.79
CA THR A 157 10.76 10.06 -4.95
C THR A 157 10.07 11.12 -5.79
N TYR A 158 9.00 11.69 -5.23
CA TYR A 158 8.18 12.69 -5.90
C TYR A 158 8.04 13.95 -5.04
N ALA A 159 7.81 15.09 -5.71
CA ALA A 159 7.40 16.32 -5.06
C ALA A 159 5.86 16.42 -5.08
N TRP A 160 5.24 16.47 -3.91
CA TRP A 160 3.80 16.52 -3.73
C TRP A 160 3.39 17.81 -3.01
N GLY A 161 2.15 18.24 -3.26
CA GLY A 161 1.49 19.33 -2.55
C GLY A 161 0.11 18.89 -2.06
N THR A 162 -0.81 19.85 -1.98
CA THR A 162 -2.20 19.59 -1.58
C THR A 162 -2.95 18.74 -2.60
N HIS A 163 -2.67 18.89 -3.91
CA HIS A 163 -3.31 18.14 -5.00
C HIS A 163 -2.26 17.43 -5.85
N ASN A 164 -2.43 16.12 -6.06
CA ASN A 164 -1.43 15.30 -6.72
C ASN A 164 -2.09 14.28 -7.64
N TYR A 165 -1.62 14.18 -8.87
CA TYR A 165 -2.05 13.14 -9.79
C TYR A 165 -1.37 11.83 -9.49
N VAL A 166 -2.13 10.74 -9.55
CA VAL A 166 -1.63 9.37 -9.46
C VAL A 166 -2.19 8.52 -10.60
N ARG A 167 -1.39 7.53 -11.02
CA ARG A 167 -1.79 6.48 -11.95
C ARG A 167 -1.32 5.14 -11.40
N LEU A 168 -2.27 4.23 -11.18
CA LEU A 168 -2.04 2.95 -10.54
C LEU A 168 -2.41 1.83 -11.51
N GLU A 169 -1.43 1.01 -11.88
CA GLU A 169 -1.58 -0.09 -12.84
C GLU A 169 -1.56 -1.45 -12.11
N PRO A 170 -2.62 -2.27 -12.25
CA PRO A 170 -2.59 -3.65 -11.76
C PRO A 170 -1.40 -4.44 -12.37
N GLY A 171 -0.74 -5.23 -11.54
CA GLY A 171 0.40 -6.06 -11.98
C GLY A 171 1.74 -5.32 -12.16
N ARG A 172 1.75 -3.97 -12.11
CA ARG A 172 2.98 -3.17 -12.16
C ARG A 172 3.18 -2.33 -10.90
N ALA A 173 2.20 -1.49 -10.59
CA ALA A 173 2.20 -0.60 -9.43
C ALA A 173 0.74 -0.41 -8.94
N PRO A 174 0.12 -1.42 -8.32
CA PRO A 174 -1.26 -1.32 -7.84
C PRO A 174 -1.40 -0.39 -6.65
N ALA A 175 -0.30 0.01 -6.03
CA ALA A 175 -0.27 0.87 -4.87
C ALA A 175 1.05 1.62 -4.75
N HIS A 176 1.01 2.72 -3.99
CA HIS A 176 2.19 3.40 -3.45
C HIS A 176 2.15 3.39 -1.92
N VAL A 177 3.31 3.23 -1.30
CA VAL A 177 3.50 3.37 0.14
C VAL A 177 4.59 4.42 0.35
N PHE A 178 4.17 5.65 0.53
CA PHE A 178 5.06 6.80 0.62
C PHE A 178 5.49 7.06 2.06
N HIS A 179 6.79 7.19 2.28
CA HIS A 179 7.34 7.89 3.44
C HIS A 179 7.34 9.40 3.14
N VAL A 180 6.62 10.16 3.94
CA VAL A 180 6.47 11.61 3.76
C VAL A 180 7.58 12.34 4.52
N GLN A 181 8.37 13.12 3.80
CA GLN A 181 9.46 13.94 4.33
C GLN A 181 9.19 15.42 4.07
N ALA A 182 9.80 16.31 4.87
CA ALA A 182 9.84 17.71 4.49
C ALA A 182 10.64 17.85 3.17
N ALA A 183 10.18 18.69 2.26
CA ALA A 183 11.00 19.00 1.10
C ALA A 183 12.35 19.60 1.57
N PRO A 184 13.44 19.27 0.93
CA PRO A 184 14.71 19.92 1.22
C PRO A 184 14.53 21.43 1.08
N ALA A 185 15.02 22.21 2.07
CA ALA A 185 14.96 23.67 1.98
C ALA A 185 15.61 24.13 0.67
N SER A 186 14.89 24.91 -0.12
CA SER A 186 15.47 25.53 -1.32
C SER A 186 16.74 26.29 -0.92
N PRO A 187 17.86 26.16 -1.63
CA PRO A 187 19.05 26.91 -1.35
C PRO A 187 18.68 28.38 -1.35
N GLN A 188 18.85 29.03 -0.20
CA GLN A 188 18.74 30.49 -0.13
C GLN A 188 19.77 31.05 -1.08
N ILE A 189 19.32 31.68 -2.15
CA ILE A 189 20.18 32.49 -3.03
C ILE A 189 20.66 33.63 -2.12
N GLY A 190 21.92 33.50 -1.65
CA GLY A 190 22.54 34.47 -0.77
C GLY A 190 22.47 35.85 -1.43
N GLY A 191 21.71 36.75 -0.79
CA GLY A 191 21.78 38.15 -1.11
C GLY A 191 23.22 38.63 -0.96
N SER A 192 23.83 39.03 -2.05
CA SER A 192 25.15 39.72 -2.05
C SER A 192 25.03 40.97 -1.20
N PRO A 193 25.93 41.22 -0.26
CA PRO A 193 25.94 42.52 0.41
C PRO A 193 26.34 43.55 -0.61
N ALA A 194 25.50 44.53 -0.81
CA ALA A 194 25.83 45.74 -1.54
C ALA A 194 26.92 46.48 -0.78
N SER A 195 28.03 46.72 -1.44
CA SER A 195 29.13 47.61 -1.03
C SER A 195 28.74 49.06 -1.20
#